data_06e4d427c6877dcb182e160738f56fd8
#
_entry.id   06e4d427c6877dcb182e160738f56fd8
#
_cell.length_a   1.000
_cell.length_b   1.000
_cell.length_c   1.000
_cell.angle_alpha   90.00
_cell.angle_beta   90.00
_cell.angle_gamma   90.00
#
_symmetry.space_group_name_H-M   'P 1'
#
loop_
_entity.id
_entity.type
_entity.pdbx_description
1 polymer ?
#
loop_
_entity_poly.entity_id
_entity_poly.type
_entity_poly.pdbx_seq_one_letter_code
_entity_poly.pdbx_strand_id
1 'polypeptide(L)'
;VRRSVTVACAQIEPVVLDREASLARLDEVTREAAGAGAELVVFPEAFIPAYPSSAWARFLAGWADPRAKAAFARLAEESVEVPGPAADRLGEIAREHGVWLVTGVTEIDPERPGTLYNTLLYHDPEGTLALHHRKLVPTNHERLVWGQGDGRGLRAIETGFGRLGGLICWENYMPLARFSLYESGVELYVASTADDADAWQATLVHIARESRAFVISPSHFQRTAAYPDDFPLLEELAEIEIIGRGGSAILGPDGGYLAGPLYNEEGILYADLDPARLHEERQRFDPAGHYHRPDILKLDVNAP
;
A
#
# COMPACT_ATOMS: atom_id res chain seq x y z
N VAL A 1 7.71 7.96 -26.15
CA VAL A 1 7.57 9.15 -25.29
C VAL A 1 6.51 8.81 -24.27
N ARG A 2 6.85 8.87 -22.99
CA ARG A 2 5.89 8.68 -21.88
C ARG A 2 4.86 9.80 -21.92
N ARG A 3 3.62 9.46 -21.57
CA ARG A 3 2.50 10.40 -21.52
C ARG A 3 2.11 10.71 -20.10
N SER A 4 1.41 11.80 -19.89
CA SER A 4 0.74 12.08 -18.61
C SER A 4 -0.27 11.00 -18.27
N VAL A 5 -0.46 10.76 -16.98
CA VAL A 5 -1.40 9.79 -16.43
C VAL A 5 -2.19 10.42 -15.30
N THR A 6 -3.48 10.20 -15.27
CA THR A 6 -4.33 10.53 -14.11
C THR A 6 -4.30 9.37 -13.13
N VAL A 7 -3.97 9.67 -11.87
CA VAL A 7 -3.94 8.67 -10.79
C VAL A 7 -4.97 8.98 -9.72
N ALA A 8 -5.51 7.92 -9.11
CA ALA A 8 -6.42 7.97 -7.99
C ALA A 8 -5.78 7.34 -6.75
N CYS A 9 -5.78 8.07 -5.65
CA CYS A 9 -5.31 7.63 -4.35
C CYS A 9 -6.53 7.52 -3.42
N ALA A 10 -6.97 6.29 -3.14
CA ALA A 10 -8.19 6.01 -2.40
C ALA A 10 -7.94 6.05 -0.89
N GLN A 11 -8.72 6.87 -0.16
CA GLN A 11 -8.84 6.85 1.28
C GLN A 11 -10.25 6.43 1.65
N ILE A 12 -10.46 5.12 1.68
CA ILE A 12 -11.79 4.52 1.84
C ILE A 12 -11.73 3.53 3.00
N GLU A 13 -12.79 3.51 3.80
CA GLU A 13 -12.94 2.52 4.88
C GLU A 13 -13.24 1.14 4.30
N PRO A 14 -12.49 0.08 4.66
CA PRO A 14 -12.83 -1.28 4.27
C PRO A 14 -14.10 -1.74 4.98
N VAL A 15 -14.74 -2.80 4.49
CA VAL A 15 -15.72 -3.54 5.28
C VAL A 15 -14.92 -4.49 6.18
N VAL A 16 -14.68 -4.05 7.41
CA VAL A 16 -13.72 -4.65 8.33
C VAL A 16 -13.99 -6.14 8.58
N LEU A 17 -13.00 -6.99 8.30
CA LEU A 17 -13.05 -8.45 8.47
C LEU A 17 -14.20 -9.12 7.67
N ASP A 18 -14.48 -8.55 6.50
CA ASP A 18 -15.34 -9.14 5.46
C ASP A 18 -14.65 -8.91 4.10
N ARG A 19 -13.97 -9.95 3.62
CA ARG A 19 -13.21 -9.93 2.36
C ARG A 19 -14.10 -9.65 1.16
N GLU A 20 -15.23 -10.35 1.06
CA GLU A 20 -16.11 -10.24 -0.11
C GLU A 20 -16.77 -8.86 -0.20
N ALA A 21 -17.22 -8.32 0.92
CA ALA A 21 -17.77 -6.98 0.98
C ALA A 21 -16.70 -5.90 0.72
N SER A 22 -15.46 -6.11 1.20
CA SER A 22 -14.34 -5.22 0.90
C SER A 22 -13.96 -5.24 -0.59
N LEU A 23 -13.99 -6.40 -1.25
CA LEU A 23 -13.80 -6.53 -2.70
C LEU A 23 -14.89 -5.80 -3.49
N ALA A 24 -16.15 -5.93 -3.07
CA ALA A 24 -17.27 -5.22 -3.70
C ALA A 24 -17.11 -3.69 -3.54
N ARG A 25 -16.71 -3.23 -2.35
CA ARG A 25 -16.44 -1.79 -2.10
C ARG A 25 -15.28 -1.28 -2.95
N LEU A 26 -14.20 -2.06 -3.06
CA LEU A 26 -13.04 -1.75 -3.90
C LEU A 26 -13.44 -1.63 -5.38
N ASP A 27 -14.28 -2.53 -5.89
CA ASP A 27 -14.80 -2.50 -7.25
C ASP A 27 -15.61 -1.20 -7.51
N GLU A 28 -16.50 -0.82 -6.60
CA GLU A 28 -17.27 0.42 -6.70
C GLU A 28 -16.35 1.66 -6.79
N VAL A 29 -15.36 1.73 -5.90
CA VAL A 29 -14.38 2.84 -5.86
C VAL A 29 -13.51 2.86 -7.10
N THR A 30 -13.06 1.68 -7.58
CA THR A 30 -12.25 1.58 -8.80
C THR A 30 -13.05 2.02 -10.02
N ARG A 31 -14.33 1.64 -10.11
CA ARG A 31 -15.25 2.09 -11.17
C ARG A 31 -15.43 3.61 -11.16
N GLU A 32 -15.62 4.21 -9.96
CA GLU A 32 -15.72 5.68 -9.81
C GLU A 32 -14.44 6.37 -10.28
N ALA A 33 -13.28 5.88 -9.83
CA ALA A 33 -11.98 6.43 -10.18
C ALA A 33 -11.70 6.32 -11.69
N ALA A 34 -11.98 5.17 -12.30
CA ALA A 34 -11.86 4.97 -13.74
C ALA A 34 -12.82 5.87 -14.53
N GLY A 35 -14.06 6.03 -14.04
CA GLY A 35 -15.05 6.95 -14.61
C GLY A 35 -14.62 8.41 -14.56
N ALA A 36 -13.79 8.80 -13.58
CA ALA A 36 -13.15 10.12 -13.49
C ALA A 36 -11.87 10.24 -14.34
N GLY A 37 -11.47 9.18 -15.06
CA GLY A 37 -10.32 9.16 -15.96
C GLY A 37 -9.02 8.65 -15.36
N ALA A 38 -9.04 8.09 -14.14
CA ALA A 38 -7.84 7.49 -13.54
C ALA A 38 -7.44 6.20 -14.29
N GLU A 39 -6.15 6.06 -14.53
CA GLU A 39 -5.54 4.88 -15.15
C GLU A 39 -4.70 4.06 -14.15
N LEU A 40 -4.46 4.62 -12.98
CA LEU A 40 -3.86 3.97 -11.82
C LEU A 40 -4.72 4.28 -10.60
N VAL A 41 -5.17 3.24 -9.90
CA VAL A 41 -5.91 3.34 -8.64
C VAL A 41 -5.12 2.64 -7.55
N VAL A 42 -4.88 3.33 -6.44
CA VAL A 42 -4.06 2.81 -5.33
C VAL A 42 -4.85 2.82 -4.04
N PHE A 43 -4.93 1.66 -3.38
CA PHE A 43 -5.59 1.44 -2.10
C PHE A 43 -4.59 1.34 -0.94
N PRO A 44 -5.03 1.56 0.32
CA PRO A 44 -4.17 1.53 1.50
C PRO A 44 -3.52 0.17 1.78
N GLU A 45 -2.52 0.19 2.67
CA GLU A 45 -1.87 -0.98 3.27
C GLU A 45 -2.92 -1.92 3.90
N ALA A 46 -2.86 -3.23 3.63
CA ALA A 46 -3.77 -4.23 4.20
C ALA A 46 -5.26 -3.83 4.18
N PHE A 47 -5.72 -3.20 3.08
CA PHE A 47 -7.11 -2.79 2.90
C PHE A 47 -8.05 -3.99 3.02
N ILE A 48 -7.65 -5.16 2.50
CA ILE A 48 -8.39 -6.41 2.61
C ILE A 48 -7.65 -7.36 3.57
N PRO A 49 -8.34 -7.86 4.62
CA PRO A 49 -9.71 -7.55 5.06
C PRO A 49 -9.80 -6.36 6.01
N ALA A 50 -8.68 -5.88 6.51
CA ALA A 50 -8.45 -4.66 7.30
C ALA A 50 -7.02 -4.66 7.86
N TYR A 51 -6.50 -3.47 8.18
CA TYR A 51 -5.25 -3.33 8.90
C TYR A 51 -5.40 -3.73 10.38
N PRO A 52 -4.54 -4.63 10.91
CA PRO A 52 -4.56 -5.02 12.31
C PRO A 52 -3.99 -3.90 13.19
N SER A 53 -4.81 -2.89 13.47
CA SER A 53 -4.43 -1.73 14.27
C SER A 53 -3.84 -2.12 15.63
N SER A 54 -2.85 -1.35 16.10
CA SER A 54 -2.27 -1.51 17.45
C SER A 54 -3.31 -1.43 18.57
N ALA A 55 -4.45 -0.81 18.32
CA ALA A 55 -5.55 -0.71 19.27
C ALA A 55 -6.02 -2.08 19.76
N TRP A 56 -6.04 -3.11 18.87
CA TRP A 56 -6.41 -4.46 19.22
C TRP A 56 -5.30 -5.51 18.98
N ALA A 57 -4.47 -5.37 17.94
CA ALA A 57 -3.47 -6.38 17.59
C ALA A 57 -2.43 -6.62 18.70
N ARG A 58 -2.15 -5.64 19.55
CA ARG A 58 -1.28 -5.81 20.72
C ARG A 58 -1.77 -6.88 21.68
N PHE A 59 -3.08 -7.15 21.72
CA PHE A 59 -3.67 -8.16 22.60
C PHE A 59 -3.45 -9.59 22.07
N LEU A 60 -3.01 -9.75 20.81
CA LEU A 60 -2.61 -11.04 20.26
C LEU A 60 -1.39 -11.66 20.97
N ALA A 61 -0.64 -10.86 21.73
CA ALA A 61 0.40 -11.36 22.63
C ALA A 61 -0.16 -12.16 23.83
N GLY A 62 -1.47 -12.13 24.05
CA GLY A 62 -2.15 -12.86 25.13
C GLY A 62 -2.16 -14.35 24.89
N TRP A 63 -1.11 -15.07 25.33
CA TRP A 63 -0.85 -16.51 25.07
C TRP A 63 -2.05 -17.43 25.31
N ALA A 64 -2.81 -17.20 26.36
CA ALA A 64 -3.94 -18.03 26.76
C ALA A 64 -5.31 -17.36 26.53
N ASP A 65 -5.36 -16.14 25.98
CA ASP A 65 -6.61 -15.42 25.76
C ASP A 65 -7.36 -16.03 24.56
N PRO A 66 -8.56 -16.61 24.75
CA PRO A 66 -9.35 -17.17 23.66
C PRO A 66 -9.82 -16.10 22.68
N ARG A 67 -10.01 -14.84 23.12
CA ARG A 67 -10.40 -13.72 22.25
C ARG A 67 -9.28 -13.37 21.27
N ALA A 68 -8.02 -13.37 21.73
CA ALA A 68 -6.86 -13.15 20.86
C ALA A 68 -6.78 -14.22 19.76
N LYS A 69 -6.98 -15.49 20.12
CA LYS A 69 -7.00 -16.59 19.15
C LYS A 69 -8.14 -16.46 18.15
N ALA A 70 -9.33 -16.10 18.60
CA ALA A 70 -10.50 -15.92 17.74
C ALA A 70 -10.34 -14.72 16.80
N ALA A 71 -9.76 -13.59 17.26
CA ALA A 71 -9.49 -12.43 16.43
C ALA A 71 -8.46 -12.76 15.34
N PHE A 72 -7.38 -13.48 15.67
CA PHE A 72 -6.40 -13.93 14.68
C PHE A 72 -7.02 -14.91 13.67
N ALA A 73 -7.82 -15.87 14.13
CA ALA A 73 -8.48 -16.83 13.24
C ALA A 73 -9.40 -16.12 12.24
N ARG A 74 -10.20 -15.16 12.70
CA ARG A 74 -11.08 -14.37 11.82
C ARG A 74 -10.28 -13.55 10.79
N LEU A 75 -9.18 -12.92 11.21
CA LEU A 75 -8.29 -12.22 10.27
C LEU A 75 -7.72 -13.17 9.21
N ALA A 76 -7.28 -14.37 9.63
CA ALA A 76 -6.73 -15.37 8.72
C ALA A 76 -7.78 -15.93 7.75
N GLU A 77 -9.00 -16.18 8.20
CA GLU A 77 -10.12 -16.66 7.36
C GLU A 77 -10.49 -15.66 6.29
N GLU A 78 -10.41 -14.35 6.58
CA GLU A 78 -10.72 -13.26 5.66
C GLU A 78 -9.49 -12.78 4.86
N SER A 79 -8.31 -13.37 5.08
CA SER A 79 -7.08 -13.03 4.33
C SER A 79 -7.13 -13.55 2.89
N VAL A 80 -6.26 -12.99 2.04
CA VAL A 80 -6.20 -13.26 0.59
C VAL A 80 -5.13 -14.31 0.30
N GLU A 81 -5.51 -15.43 -0.28
CA GLU A 81 -4.55 -16.37 -0.87
C GLU A 81 -3.98 -15.82 -2.19
N VAL A 82 -2.67 -15.98 -2.42
CA VAL A 82 -2.01 -15.57 -3.66
C VAL A 82 -1.08 -16.70 -4.15
N PRO A 83 -1.43 -17.34 -5.30
CA PRO A 83 -2.65 -17.16 -6.12
C PRO A 83 -3.90 -17.72 -5.42
N GLY A 84 -5.06 -17.15 -5.73
CA GLY A 84 -6.35 -17.59 -5.20
C GLY A 84 -7.53 -16.72 -5.66
N PRO A 85 -8.77 -17.14 -5.36
CA PRO A 85 -9.96 -16.51 -5.93
C PRO A 85 -10.09 -15.00 -5.66
N ALA A 86 -9.71 -14.54 -4.46
CA ALA A 86 -9.78 -13.11 -4.14
C ALA A 86 -8.71 -12.31 -4.89
N ALA A 87 -7.50 -12.85 -5.07
CA ALA A 87 -6.46 -12.23 -5.91
C ALA A 87 -6.87 -12.20 -7.38
N ASP A 88 -7.49 -13.27 -7.88
CA ASP A 88 -8.04 -13.34 -9.26
C ASP A 88 -9.15 -12.30 -9.44
N ARG A 89 -10.03 -12.10 -8.45
CA ARG A 89 -11.07 -11.06 -8.47
C ARG A 89 -10.48 -9.65 -8.55
N LEU A 90 -9.40 -9.35 -7.86
CA LEU A 90 -8.69 -8.06 -8.01
C LEU A 90 -8.18 -7.86 -9.45
N GLY A 91 -7.65 -8.91 -10.07
CA GLY A 91 -7.25 -8.87 -11.48
C GLY A 91 -8.44 -8.64 -12.42
N GLU A 92 -9.59 -9.29 -12.15
CA GLU A 92 -10.82 -9.06 -12.91
C GLU A 92 -11.29 -7.60 -12.80
N ILE A 93 -11.29 -7.01 -11.61
CA ILE A 93 -11.65 -5.60 -11.37
C ILE A 93 -10.73 -4.67 -12.17
N ALA A 94 -9.41 -4.91 -12.12
CA ALA A 94 -8.44 -4.13 -12.90
C ALA A 94 -8.77 -4.18 -14.41
N ARG A 95 -9.08 -5.37 -14.94
CA ARG A 95 -9.44 -5.58 -16.34
C ARG A 95 -10.79 -4.98 -16.70
N GLU A 96 -11.82 -5.14 -15.86
CA GLU A 96 -13.17 -4.63 -16.10
C GLU A 96 -13.17 -3.10 -16.24
N HIS A 97 -12.33 -2.43 -15.46
CA HIS A 97 -12.23 -0.95 -15.46
C HIS A 97 -11.06 -0.43 -16.31
N GLY A 98 -10.19 -1.31 -16.84
CA GLY A 98 -9.06 -0.94 -17.70
C GLY A 98 -7.99 -0.12 -17.00
N VAL A 99 -7.74 -0.38 -15.71
CA VAL A 99 -6.81 0.39 -14.87
C VAL A 99 -5.68 -0.48 -14.32
N TRP A 100 -4.55 0.14 -14.01
CA TRP A 100 -3.61 -0.41 -13.03
C TRP A 100 -4.23 -0.32 -11.65
N LEU A 101 -4.27 -1.43 -10.93
CA LEU A 101 -4.83 -1.53 -9.60
C LEU A 101 -3.77 -1.96 -8.60
N VAL A 102 -3.50 -1.13 -7.59
CA VAL A 102 -2.58 -1.48 -6.50
C VAL A 102 -3.38 -1.61 -5.21
N THR A 103 -3.36 -2.80 -4.63
CA THR A 103 -4.16 -3.13 -3.45
C THR A 103 -3.29 -3.68 -2.33
N GLY A 104 -3.41 -3.09 -1.13
CA GLY A 104 -2.84 -3.67 0.10
C GLY A 104 -3.74 -4.78 0.63
N VAL A 105 -3.16 -5.94 0.93
CA VAL A 105 -3.88 -7.08 1.48
C VAL A 105 -3.12 -7.71 2.64
N THR A 106 -3.85 -8.33 3.58
CA THR A 106 -3.29 -9.39 4.41
C THR A 106 -3.34 -10.67 3.60
N GLU A 107 -2.17 -11.17 3.23
CA GLU A 107 -2.02 -12.40 2.46
C GLU A 107 -1.87 -13.59 3.40
N ILE A 108 -2.51 -14.71 3.08
CA ILE A 108 -2.30 -16.00 3.75
C ILE A 108 -1.48 -16.94 2.85
N ASP A 109 -0.48 -17.59 3.44
CA ASP A 109 0.31 -18.60 2.72
C ASP A 109 -0.49 -19.91 2.63
N PRO A 110 -0.88 -20.38 1.43
CA PRO A 110 -1.68 -21.60 1.27
C PRO A 110 -0.94 -22.85 1.72
N GLU A 111 0.41 -22.87 1.67
CA GLU A 111 1.22 -24.00 2.14
C GLU A 111 1.44 -23.94 3.65
N ARG A 112 1.28 -22.77 4.25
CA ARG A 112 1.51 -22.50 5.68
C ARG A 112 0.38 -21.64 6.25
N PRO A 113 -0.84 -22.18 6.42
CA PRO A 113 -2.04 -21.40 6.73
C PRO A 113 -2.01 -20.69 8.10
N GLY A 114 -0.98 -20.90 8.90
CA GLY A 114 -0.70 -20.12 10.11
C GLY A 114 0.18 -18.91 9.90
N THR A 115 0.63 -18.65 8.67
CA THR A 115 1.53 -17.54 8.32
C THR A 115 0.81 -16.55 7.42
N LEU A 116 0.73 -15.30 7.90
CA LEU A 116 0.17 -14.18 7.16
C LEU A 116 1.27 -13.22 6.76
N TYR A 117 1.05 -12.45 5.69
CA TYR A 117 1.95 -11.40 5.22
C TYR A 117 1.19 -10.12 4.93
N ASN A 118 1.86 -9.00 5.11
CA ASN A 118 1.39 -7.70 4.63
C ASN A 118 1.90 -7.50 3.20
N THR A 119 1.00 -7.36 2.25
CA THR A 119 1.34 -7.47 0.83
C THR A 119 0.71 -6.37 0.00
N LEU A 120 1.45 -5.84 -0.99
CA LEU A 120 0.91 -5.06 -2.10
C LEU A 120 0.83 -5.93 -3.36
N LEU A 121 -0.34 -5.98 -3.96
CA LEU A 121 -0.61 -6.63 -5.24
C LEU A 121 -0.81 -5.55 -6.31
N TYR A 122 -0.11 -5.72 -7.45
CA TYR A 122 -0.19 -4.79 -8.58
C TYR A 122 -0.76 -5.55 -9.78
N HIS A 123 -2.00 -5.27 -10.13
CA HIS A 123 -2.64 -5.85 -11.31
C HIS A 123 -2.61 -4.86 -12.47
N ASP A 124 -2.26 -5.36 -13.65
CA ASP A 124 -2.28 -4.58 -14.89
C ASP A 124 -3.71 -4.47 -15.46
N PRO A 125 -3.94 -3.62 -16.48
CA PRO A 125 -5.26 -3.48 -17.12
C PRO A 125 -5.77 -4.74 -17.83
N GLU A 126 -4.93 -5.73 -18.07
CA GLU A 126 -5.27 -7.04 -18.59
C GLU A 126 -5.70 -8.02 -17.49
N GLY A 127 -5.55 -7.63 -16.22
CA GLY A 127 -5.87 -8.41 -15.02
C GLY A 127 -4.74 -9.32 -14.54
N THR A 128 -3.53 -9.17 -15.09
CA THR A 128 -2.37 -9.96 -14.69
C THR A 128 -1.76 -9.41 -13.40
N LEU A 129 -1.41 -10.27 -12.46
CA LEU A 129 -0.61 -9.89 -11.29
C LEU A 129 0.84 -9.62 -11.74
N ALA A 130 1.15 -8.35 -12.01
CA ALA A 130 2.42 -7.90 -12.56
C ALA A 130 3.54 -7.77 -11.50
N LEU A 131 3.18 -7.41 -10.26
CA LEU A 131 4.10 -7.33 -9.13
C LEU A 131 3.41 -7.76 -7.84
N HIS A 132 4.14 -8.54 -7.04
CA HIS A 132 3.76 -9.04 -5.73
C HIS A 132 4.85 -8.66 -4.75
N HIS A 133 4.54 -7.79 -3.79
CA HIS A 133 5.50 -7.30 -2.80
C HIS A 133 5.00 -7.58 -1.38
N ARG A 134 5.66 -8.48 -0.66
CA ARG A 134 5.48 -8.71 0.77
C ARG A 134 6.38 -7.76 1.56
N LYS A 135 5.81 -7.05 2.54
CA LYS A 135 6.56 -6.14 3.45
C LYS A 135 7.74 -6.88 4.07
N LEU A 136 8.94 -6.35 3.91
CA LEU A 136 10.17 -7.02 4.36
C LEU A 136 10.16 -7.30 5.85
N VAL A 137 9.77 -6.29 6.65
CA VAL A 137 9.76 -6.40 8.11
C VAL A 137 8.48 -5.75 8.65
N PRO A 138 7.58 -6.52 9.29
CA PRO A 138 6.44 -5.97 9.99
C PRO A 138 6.85 -5.05 11.14
N THR A 139 6.07 -4.00 11.39
CA THR A 139 6.38 -2.95 12.36
C THR A 139 5.76 -3.24 13.71
N ASN A 140 6.54 -3.23 14.79
CA ASN A 140 6.09 -3.30 16.18
C ASN A 140 5.03 -4.43 16.40
N HIS A 141 3.77 -4.08 16.70
CA HIS A 141 2.64 -5.01 16.94
C HIS A 141 2.29 -5.87 15.73
N GLU A 142 2.58 -5.40 14.52
CA GLU A 142 2.38 -6.17 13.29
C GLU A 142 3.14 -7.50 13.29
N ARG A 143 4.25 -7.60 14.04
CA ARG A 143 5.03 -8.84 14.21
C ARG A 143 4.27 -9.96 14.94
N LEU A 144 3.15 -9.63 15.58
CA LEU A 144 2.24 -10.62 16.17
C LEU A 144 1.30 -11.22 15.12
N VAL A 145 1.23 -10.60 13.93
CA VAL A 145 0.31 -10.96 12.85
C VAL A 145 1.05 -11.49 11.63
N TRP A 146 2.06 -10.73 11.15
CA TRP A 146 2.69 -10.96 9.87
C TRP A 146 4.12 -11.48 9.94
N GLY A 147 4.46 -12.35 8.99
CA GLY A 147 5.82 -12.79 8.71
C GLY A 147 6.62 -11.76 7.90
N GLN A 148 7.91 -12.02 7.74
CA GLN A 148 8.82 -11.21 6.93
C GLN A 148 8.69 -11.56 5.45
N GLY A 149 8.73 -10.53 4.58
CA GLY A 149 8.77 -10.68 3.13
C GLY A 149 10.13 -11.17 2.60
N ASP A 150 10.15 -11.56 1.34
CA ASP A 150 11.29 -12.22 0.68
C ASP A 150 12.10 -11.33 -0.28
N GLY A 151 11.70 -10.09 -0.44
CA GLY A 151 12.40 -9.11 -1.28
C GLY A 151 12.13 -9.20 -2.79
N ARG A 152 11.34 -10.17 -3.28
CA ARG A 152 11.02 -10.32 -4.72
C ARG A 152 10.36 -9.09 -5.33
N GLY A 153 9.62 -8.35 -4.52
CA GLY A 153 8.92 -7.12 -4.92
C GLY A 153 9.76 -5.85 -4.87
N LEU A 154 11.05 -5.90 -4.49
CA LEU A 154 11.93 -4.73 -4.40
C LEU A 154 12.39 -4.25 -5.78
N ARG A 155 11.46 -3.96 -6.65
CA ARG A 155 11.69 -3.48 -8.02
C ARG A 155 10.53 -2.65 -8.53
N ALA A 156 10.80 -1.80 -9.51
CA ALA A 156 9.75 -1.15 -10.30
C ALA A 156 9.49 -1.94 -11.59
N ILE A 157 8.23 -1.93 -12.01
CA ILE A 157 7.74 -2.57 -13.26
C ILE A 157 7.37 -1.52 -14.29
N GLU A 158 7.51 -1.84 -15.57
CA GLU A 158 7.09 -0.95 -16.66
C GLU A 158 5.58 -0.91 -16.78
N THR A 159 5.05 0.30 -16.95
CA THR A 159 3.67 0.56 -17.36
C THR A 159 3.66 1.40 -18.63
N GLY A 160 2.49 1.65 -19.23
CA GLY A 160 2.39 2.52 -20.41
C GLY A 160 2.74 3.99 -20.15
N PHE A 161 2.87 4.40 -18.87
CA PHE A 161 3.10 5.79 -18.46
C PHE A 161 4.33 5.99 -17.56
N GLY A 162 4.98 4.92 -17.11
CA GLY A 162 6.20 5.02 -16.29
C GLY A 162 6.51 3.75 -15.52
N ARG A 163 7.57 3.77 -14.72
CA ARG A 163 7.96 2.66 -13.86
C ARG A 163 7.28 2.78 -12.51
N LEU A 164 6.44 1.80 -12.18
CA LEU A 164 5.62 1.71 -10.98
C LEU A 164 6.22 0.73 -9.98
N GLY A 165 6.34 1.12 -8.73
CA GLY A 165 6.77 0.28 -7.61
C GLY A 165 6.60 1.01 -6.29
N GLY A 166 6.85 0.33 -5.17
CA GLY A 166 6.66 1.00 -3.88
C GLY A 166 7.02 0.13 -2.69
N LEU A 167 6.93 0.72 -1.51
CA LEU A 167 7.17 0.11 -0.21
C LEU A 167 5.97 0.36 0.73
N ILE A 168 5.82 -0.51 1.71
CA ILE A 168 4.69 -0.49 2.63
C ILE A 168 5.07 0.23 3.93
N CYS A 169 4.39 1.35 4.24
CA CYS A 169 4.43 2.02 5.53
C CYS A 169 5.88 2.27 6.03
N TRP A 170 6.22 1.85 7.23
CA TRP A 170 7.54 2.04 7.84
C TRP A 170 8.69 1.29 7.15
N GLU A 171 8.39 0.39 6.23
CA GLU A 171 9.42 -0.14 5.32
C GLU A 171 10.14 0.99 4.57
N ASN A 172 9.45 2.11 4.35
CA ASN A 172 9.99 3.34 3.79
C ASN A 172 11.10 3.99 4.66
N TYR A 173 11.27 3.59 5.91
CA TYR A 173 12.40 3.99 6.74
C TYR A 173 13.66 3.12 6.55
N MET A 174 13.61 2.10 5.69
CA MET A 174 14.75 1.29 5.30
C MET A 174 15.48 1.92 4.09
N PRO A 175 16.63 2.61 4.26
CA PRO A 175 17.26 3.36 3.16
C PRO A 175 17.67 2.48 1.98
N LEU A 176 18.12 1.25 2.24
CA LEU A 176 18.52 0.31 1.20
C LEU A 176 17.33 -0.23 0.40
N ALA A 177 16.16 -0.41 1.04
CA ALA A 177 14.94 -0.80 0.34
C ALA A 177 14.45 0.32 -0.59
N ARG A 178 14.50 1.59 -0.16
CA ARG A 178 14.21 2.71 -1.05
C ARG A 178 15.20 2.76 -2.21
N PHE A 179 16.50 2.61 -1.90
CA PHE A 179 17.54 2.70 -2.93
C PHE A 179 17.40 1.61 -4.00
N SER A 180 16.95 0.38 -3.65
CA SER A 180 16.67 -0.67 -4.63
C SER A 180 15.60 -0.25 -5.66
N LEU A 181 14.57 0.48 -5.21
CA LEU A 181 13.57 1.04 -6.11
C LEU A 181 14.14 2.15 -6.99
N TYR A 182 15.05 2.98 -6.46
CA TYR A 182 15.71 4.03 -7.25
C TYR A 182 16.59 3.42 -8.34
N GLU A 183 17.37 2.40 -8.03
CA GLU A 183 18.18 1.65 -9.00
C GLU A 183 17.32 0.97 -10.07
N SER A 184 16.13 0.48 -9.71
CA SER A 184 15.18 -0.06 -10.68
C SER A 184 14.46 1.03 -11.50
N GLY A 185 14.76 2.30 -11.22
CA GLY A 185 14.28 3.45 -11.99
C GLY A 185 12.83 3.83 -11.73
N VAL A 186 12.34 3.67 -10.50
CA VAL A 186 10.97 4.04 -10.12
C VAL A 186 10.63 5.48 -10.48
N GLU A 187 9.44 5.71 -10.98
CA GLU A 187 8.90 7.02 -11.39
C GLU A 187 7.58 7.34 -10.71
N LEU A 188 6.78 6.28 -10.44
CA LEU A 188 5.57 6.34 -9.65
C LEU A 188 5.82 5.46 -8.41
N TYR A 189 6.00 6.11 -7.29
CA TYR A 189 6.35 5.46 -6.02
C TYR A 189 5.11 5.33 -5.15
N VAL A 190 4.67 4.11 -4.90
CA VAL A 190 3.57 3.81 -3.99
C VAL A 190 4.10 3.71 -2.57
N ALA A 191 3.50 4.46 -1.65
CA ALA A 191 3.80 4.44 -0.22
C ALA A 191 2.52 4.22 0.61
N SER A 192 1.85 3.08 0.36
CA SER A 192 0.63 2.70 1.10
C SER A 192 0.93 2.52 2.59
N THR A 193 0.06 3.06 3.46
CA THR A 193 0.37 3.13 4.89
C THR A 193 -0.88 3.05 5.78
N ALA A 194 -0.66 2.67 7.03
CA ALA A 194 -1.56 2.89 8.16
C ALA A 194 -1.04 3.95 9.14
N ASP A 195 0.14 4.55 8.88
CA ASP A 195 0.67 5.65 9.69
C ASP A 195 -0.08 6.94 9.35
N ASP A 196 -0.77 7.49 10.32
CA ASP A 196 -1.54 8.72 10.24
C ASP A 196 -0.90 9.90 11.00
N ALA A 197 0.33 9.73 11.47
CA ALA A 197 1.06 10.79 12.19
C ALA A 197 1.49 11.93 11.25
N ASP A 198 1.54 13.16 11.77
CA ASP A 198 2.02 14.32 11.01
C ASP A 198 3.45 14.13 10.48
N ALA A 199 4.28 13.38 11.22
CA ALA A 199 5.64 13.04 10.81
C ALA A 199 5.69 12.22 9.50
N TRP A 200 4.64 11.46 9.19
CA TRP A 200 4.55 10.71 7.94
C TRP A 200 4.53 11.63 6.71
N GLN A 201 3.88 12.77 6.80
CA GLN A 201 3.86 13.76 5.71
C GLN A 201 5.27 14.28 5.40
N ALA A 202 6.10 14.53 6.41
CA ALA A 202 7.50 14.90 6.22
C ALA A 202 8.31 13.78 5.54
N THR A 203 8.00 12.52 5.86
CA THR A 203 8.60 11.34 5.23
C THR A 203 8.24 11.27 3.74
N LEU A 204 6.98 11.51 3.37
CA LEU A 204 6.55 11.52 1.96
C LEU A 204 7.26 12.61 1.15
N VAL A 205 7.38 13.82 1.72
CA VAL A 205 8.15 14.92 1.11
C VAL A 205 9.61 14.52 0.92
N HIS A 206 10.22 13.87 1.93
CA HIS A 206 11.60 13.38 1.82
C HIS A 206 11.74 12.34 0.71
N ILE A 207 10.87 11.33 0.67
CA ILE A 207 10.90 10.27 -0.36
C ILE A 207 10.79 10.88 -1.76
N ALA A 208 9.83 11.78 -2.00
CA ALA A 208 9.63 12.43 -3.30
C ALA A 208 10.90 13.18 -3.74
N ARG A 209 11.52 13.93 -2.82
CA ARG A 209 12.74 14.70 -3.08
C ARG A 209 13.99 13.84 -3.22
N GLU A 210 14.08 12.74 -2.50
CA GLU A 210 15.22 11.78 -2.58
C GLU A 210 15.13 10.96 -3.86
N SER A 211 13.96 10.40 -4.18
CA SER A 211 13.74 9.54 -5.34
C SER A 211 13.62 10.29 -6.67
N ARG A 212 13.21 11.55 -6.63
CA ARG A 212 12.76 12.32 -7.80
C ARG A 212 11.66 11.59 -8.58
N ALA A 213 10.74 10.96 -7.83
CA ALA A 213 9.57 10.28 -8.35
C ALA A 213 8.28 10.96 -7.84
N PHE A 214 7.17 10.71 -8.51
CA PHE A 214 5.86 11.00 -7.94
C PHE A 214 5.59 10.02 -6.80
N VAL A 215 5.03 10.50 -5.69
CA VAL A 215 4.68 9.66 -4.55
C VAL A 215 3.17 9.61 -4.40
N ILE A 216 2.61 8.40 -4.34
CA ILE A 216 1.19 8.15 -4.13
C ILE A 216 1.06 7.38 -2.82
N SER A 217 0.49 8.01 -1.80
CA SER A 217 0.42 7.45 -0.45
C SER A 217 -1.03 7.39 0.02
N PRO A 218 -1.77 6.32 -0.27
CA PRO A 218 -3.04 6.07 0.38
C PRO A 218 -2.83 5.68 1.85
N SER A 219 -3.61 6.26 2.72
CA SER A 219 -3.60 6.00 4.16
C SER A 219 -4.96 5.50 4.64
N HIS A 220 -4.98 4.75 5.72
CA HIS A 220 -6.22 4.26 6.30
C HIS A 220 -7.04 5.38 6.94
N PHE A 221 -8.31 5.46 6.54
CA PHE A 221 -9.36 6.04 7.34
C PHE A 221 -10.22 4.89 7.90
N GLN A 222 -10.34 4.80 9.22
CA GLN A 222 -11.03 3.69 9.85
C GLN A 222 -11.61 4.11 11.20
N ARG A 223 -12.88 3.77 11.41
CA ARG A 223 -13.62 4.02 12.65
C ARG A 223 -13.86 2.73 13.41
N THR A 224 -14.00 2.82 14.72
CA THR A 224 -14.40 1.66 15.54
C THR A 224 -15.76 1.12 15.12
N ALA A 225 -16.69 1.99 14.72
CA ALA A 225 -18.02 1.60 14.26
C ALA A 225 -18.04 0.71 13.00
N ALA A 226 -16.92 0.61 12.27
CA ALA A 226 -16.78 -0.29 11.12
C ALA A 226 -16.48 -1.75 11.51
N TYR A 227 -16.11 -2.00 12.77
CA TYR A 227 -15.88 -3.37 13.23
C TYR A 227 -17.22 -4.10 13.46
N PRO A 228 -17.27 -5.40 13.14
CA PRO A 228 -18.46 -6.22 13.43
C PRO A 228 -18.76 -6.29 14.93
N ASP A 229 -20.06 -6.31 15.29
CA ASP A 229 -20.51 -6.35 16.68
C ASP A 229 -20.00 -7.59 17.44
N ASP A 230 -19.70 -8.66 16.72
CA ASP A 230 -19.17 -9.93 17.25
C ASP A 230 -17.64 -10.03 17.20
N PHE A 231 -16.93 -8.94 16.91
CA PHE A 231 -15.47 -8.95 16.88
C PHE A 231 -14.91 -9.27 18.28
N PRO A 232 -14.08 -10.33 18.44
CA PRO A 232 -13.67 -10.82 19.75
C PRO A 232 -12.93 -9.82 20.65
N LEU A 233 -12.33 -8.78 20.06
CA LEU A 233 -11.59 -7.73 20.78
C LEU A 233 -12.28 -6.36 20.64
N LEU A 234 -13.58 -6.31 20.37
CA LEU A 234 -14.32 -5.06 20.21
C LEU A 234 -14.29 -4.18 21.45
N GLU A 235 -14.35 -4.78 22.65
CA GLU A 235 -14.28 -4.06 23.93
C GLU A 235 -12.98 -3.22 24.07
N GLU A 236 -11.89 -3.67 23.46
CA GLU A 236 -10.60 -2.99 23.50
C GLU A 236 -10.59 -1.71 22.65
N LEU A 237 -11.60 -1.52 21.82
CA LEU A 237 -11.80 -0.37 20.94
C LEU A 237 -12.83 0.64 21.49
N ALA A 238 -13.53 0.34 22.58
CA ALA A 238 -14.71 1.07 23.06
C ALA A 238 -14.47 2.57 23.31
N GLU A 239 -13.25 2.96 23.70
CA GLU A 239 -12.86 4.34 23.98
C GLU A 239 -12.24 5.07 22.76
N ILE A 240 -12.21 4.41 21.59
CA ILE A 240 -11.57 4.92 20.38
C ILE A 240 -12.65 5.10 19.32
N GLU A 241 -12.90 6.33 18.89
CA GLU A 241 -13.85 6.62 17.82
C GLU A 241 -13.20 6.43 16.43
N ILE A 242 -12.01 7.02 16.24
CA ILE A 242 -11.23 6.94 15.00
C ILE A 242 -9.95 6.16 15.26
N ILE A 243 -9.80 5.03 14.60
CA ILE A 243 -8.64 4.14 14.69
C ILE A 243 -7.51 4.62 13.75
N GLY A 244 -7.87 5.09 12.57
CA GLY A 244 -6.98 5.69 11.58
C GLY A 244 -7.65 6.93 10.98
N ARG A 245 -6.98 8.09 11.08
CA ARG A 245 -7.56 9.37 10.63
C ARG A 245 -7.29 9.69 9.16
N GLY A 246 -6.59 8.82 8.43
CA GLY A 246 -6.18 9.09 7.06
C GLY A 246 -4.86 9.85 6.96
N GLY A 247 -4.76 10.70 5.95
CA GLY A 247 -3.54 11.44 5.60
C GLY A 247 -3.04 11.10 4.20
N SER A 248 -3.92 10.54 3.36
CA SER A 248 -3.60 10.22 1.97
C SER A 248 -3.15 11.45 1.21
N ALA A 249 -2.11 11.29 0.39
CA ALA A 249 -1.55 12.38 -0.38
C ALA A 249 -0.92 11.90 -1.69
N ILE A 250 -0.85 12.81 -2.67
CA ILE A 250 -0.09 12.65 -3.92
C ILE A 250 0.90 13.79 -4.01
N LEU A 251 2.19 13.48 -4.21
CA LEU A 251 3.27 14.46 -4.27
C LEU A 251 4.00 14.42 -5.61
N GLY A 252 4.48 15.57 -6.03
CA GLY A 252 5.38 15.71 -7.18
C GLY A 252 6.83 15.38 -6.82
N PRO A 253 7.71 15.20 -7.82
CA PRO A 253 9.13 14.83 -7.62
C PRO A 253 9.97 15.95 -6.97
N ASP A 254 9.41 17.15 -6.81
CA ASP A 254 9.96 18.28 -6.07
C ASP A 254 9.59 18.24 -4.56
N GLY A 255 8.67 17.33 -4.17
CA GLY A 255 8.12 17.21 -2.83
C GLY A 255 6.90 18.11 -2.58
N GLY A 256 6.40 18.79 -3.60
CA GLY A 256 5.16 19.58 -3.52
C GLY A 256 3.92 18.67 -3.56
N TYR A 257 2.89 19.01 -2.78
CA TYR A 257 1.62 18.30 -2.83
C TYR A 257 0.87 18.62 -4.14
N LEU A 258 0.42 17.57 -4.82
CA LEU A 258 -0.47 17.66 -5.97
C LEU A 258 -1.93 17.48 -5.52
N ALA A 259 -2.15 16.63 -4.51
CA ALA A 259 -3.44 16.47 -3.84
C ALA A 259 -3.24 16.02 -2.38
N GLY A 260 -4.16 16.39 -1.50
CA GLY A 260 -4.10 16.06 -0.07
C GLY A 260 -3.19 17.01 0.74
N PRO A 261 -2.86 16.66 2.00
CA PRO A 261 -3.33 15.46 2.69
C PRO A 261 -4.82 15.49 3.06
N LEU A 262 -5.49 14.33 3.00
CA LEU A 262 -6.90 14.17 3.36
C LEU A 262 -7.00 13.52 4.74
N TYR A 263 -7.74 14.14 5.67
CA TYR A 263 -7.90 13.65 7.03
C TYR A 263 -9.35 13.55 7.47
N ASN A 264 -9.64 12.57 8.32
CA ASN A 264 -10.91 12.39 9.05
C ASN A 264 -12.14 12.16 8.17
N GLU A 265 -11.97 11.79 6.94
CA GLU A 265 -13.06 11.50 5.99
C GLU A 265 -12.62 10.51 4.92
N GLU A 266 -13.60 9.86 4.30
CA GLU A 266 -13.37 9.09 3.07
C GLU A 266 -13.26 10.02 1.87
N GLY A 267 -12.50 9.60 0.87
CA GLY A 267 -12.40 10.31 -0.39
C GLY A 267 -11.40 9.70 -1.36
N ILE A 268 -11.47 10.13 -2.59
CA ILE A 268 -10.50 9.75 -3.64
C ILE A 268 -9.76 11.02 -4.07
N LEU A 269 -8.46 11.04 -3.88
CA LEU A 269 -7.61 12.12 -4.37
C LEU A 269 -7.18 11.82 -5.80
N TYR A 270 -7.22 12.82 -6.67
CA TYR A 270 -6.80 12.72 -8.06
C TYR A 270 -5.66 13.67 -8.35
N ALA A 271 -4.74 13.24 -9.23
CA ALA A 271 -3.71 14.11 -9.79
C ALA A 271 -3.30 13.65 -11.19
N ASP A 272 -3.01 14.62 -12.05
CA ASP A 272 -2.36 14.39 -13.34
C ASP A 272 -0.85 14.44 -13.16
N LEU A 273 -0.18 13.36 -13.50
CA LEU A 273 1.27 13.23 -13.38
C LEU A 273 1.91 13.44 -14.74
N ASP A 274 2.60 14.57 -14.90
CA ASP A 274 3.34 14.90 -16.12
C ASP A 274 4.79 14.37 -16.03
N PRO A 275 5.20 13.41 -16.86
CA PRO A 275 6.54 12.85 -16.84
C PRO A 275 7.65 13.88 -17.15
N ALA A 276 7.34 15.02 -17.73
CA ALA A 276 8.32 16.09 -17.95
C ALA A 276 8.93 16.59 -16.63
N ARG A 277 8.13 16.61 -15.55
CA ARG A 277 8.60 17.01 -14.20
C ARG A 277 9.68 16.09 -13.64
N LEU A 278 9.69 14.81 -14.02
CA LEU A 278 10.75 13.88 -13.62
C LEU A 278 12.10 14.29 -14.18
N HIS A 279 12.14 14.69 -15.46
CA HIS A 279 13.37 15.15 -16.11
C HIS A 279 13.86 16.48 -15.54
N GLU A 280 12.93 17.40 -15.25
CA GLU A 280 13.25 18.72 -14.65
C GLU A 280 13.91 18.54 -13.28
N GLU A 281 13.37 17.67 -12.44
CA GLU A 281 13.88 17.48 -11.09
C GLU A 281 15.13 16.59 -11.04
N ARG A 282 15.23 15.56 -11.90
CA ARG A 282 16.41 14.71 -12.02
C ARG A 282 17.63 15.43 -12.58
N GLN A 283 17.45 16.55 -13.28
CA GLN A 283 18.57 17.40 -13.72
C GLN A 283 19.43 17.88 -12.54
N ARG A 284 18.80 18.14 -11.38
CA ARG A 284 19.50 18.61 -10.17
C ARG A 284 20.05 17.47 -9.33
N PHE A 285 19.33 16.38 -9.28
CA PHE A 285 19.68 15.23 -8.42
C PHE A 285 19.04 13.97 -9.00
N ASP A 286 19.86 13.01 -9.41
CA ASP A 286 19.44 11.69 -9.84
C ASP A 286 20.14 10.65 -8.96
N PRO A 287 19.44 10.05 -7.97
CA PRO A 287 20.05 9.18 -6.96
C PRO A 287 20.66 7.90 -7.53
N ALA A 288 20.10 7.39 -8.63
CA ALA A 288 20.59 6.21 -9.33
C ALA A 288 21.37 6.53 -10.59
N GLY A 289 21.46 7.81 -10.96
CA GLY A 289 22.21 8.33 -12.10
C GLY A 289 23.50 9.05 -11.69
N HIS A 290 23.58 10.36 -11.98
CA HIS A 290 24.81 11.15 -11.80
C HIS A 290 25.21 11.40 -10.32
N TYR A 291 24.33 11.09 -9.33
CA TYR A 291 24.69 11.07 -7.91
C TYR A 291 25.05 9.67 -7.40
N HIS A 292 24.93 8.63 -8.22
CA HIS A 292 25.33 7.28 -7.85
C HIS A 292 26.84 7.06 -8.06
N ARG A 293 27.44 6.38 -7.11
CA ARG A 293 28.86 5.98 -7.14
C ARG A 293 28.98 4.45 -6.99
N PRO A 294 28.57 3.66 -8.02
CA PRO A 294 28.60 2.19 -7.97
C PRO A 294 30.01 1.61 -7.88
N ASP A 295 31.02 2.43 -8.15
CA ASP A 295 32.45 2.12 -7.92
C ASP A 295 32.83 2.13 -6.44
N ILE A 296 32.04 2.78 -5.56
CA ILE A 296 32.25 2.89 -4.11
C ILE A 296 31.15 2.18 -3.31
N LEU A 297 29.90 2.37 -3.69
CA LEU A 297 28.71 1.88 -3.00
C LEU A 297 27.94 0.96 -3.93
N LYS A 298 27.76 -0.29 -3.55
CA LYS A 298 27.02 -1.29 -4.32
C LYS A 298 25.93 -1.89 -3.46
N LEU A 299 24.71 -1.94 -3.99
CA LEU A 299 23.59 -2.66 -3.40
C LEU A 299 23.38 -3.97 -4.16
N ASP A 300 23.38 -5.09 -3.44
CA ASP A 300 22.97 -6.38 -3.97
C ASP A 300 21.69 -6.80 -3.24
N VAL A 301 20.61 -7.04 -3.98
CA VAL A 301 19.33 -7.54 -3.45
C VAL A 301 19.30 -9.05 -3.63
N ASN A 302 19.36 -9.80 -2.53
CA ASN A 302 19.24 -11.25 -2.53
C ASN A 302 17.75 -11.65 -2.49
N ALA A 303 17.07 -11.57 -3.63
CA ALA A 303 15.72 -12.11 -3.78
C ALA A 303 15.83 -13.58 -4.26
N PRO A 304 14.99 -14.51 -3.72
CA PRO A 304 15.00 -15.93 -4.10
C PRO A 304 14.47 -16.15 -5.52
#